data_cb30ccb624a65c2b07c847f3f8df2e9b
#
_entry.id   cb30ccb624a65c2b07c847f3f8df2e9b
#
_cell.length_a   1.000
_cell.length_b   1.000
_cell.length_c   1.000
_cell.angle_alpha   90.00
_cell.angle_beta   90.00
_cell.angle_gamma   90.00
#
_symmetry.space_group_name_H-M   'P 1'
#
loop_
_entity.id
_entity.type
_entity.pdbx_description
1 polymer ?
#
loop_
_entity_poly.entity_id
_entity_poly.type
_entity_poly.pdbx_seq_one_letter_code
_entity_poly.pdbx_strand_id
1 'polypeptide(L)'
;MDNALVRIMGIRITNLKNVSSGEISFTNDQENSNANMLGLFGQNGSGKTVLMEALEILKYVLSGKSVPSRYVDYISVDTEYAHLTFEFLIQFENKKIEVFYEFSLGKEQDSSDGSYRICIFDEILRCSILSGKNTKIEELINTCNSGTFAPIEKKQLLTGNAKDVDVDLMVARKLTNIESRSFIFSDQLFEIIEKNSKNAKDKVQYEYYKKVIYLLADFGKYSLFVINSVTSGFITINAQTRSFRGNGVENGAVGTIMIPVEENVILPKGDFMYVSKTIENMNIVLQQLIPGLIISIKELGTQLMKNGTIGYEIQLMSCKNSKEIPLKYESKGIKKILSALPMLIAVYNQAAITVAIDDLDADIFEYLLGELLRLISERGKGQFIFTSDNLRVLETVDVRFLAFTTTNPNHRYTRLKNAKRSNDVRDMYYQEIMLGDESEELYKKTKNTEISLAFRVAGRYKDVSM
;
A
#
# COMPACT_ATOMS: atom_id res chain seq x y z
N MET A 1 15.97 -9.93 16.60
CA MET A 1 15.68 -8.56 16.11
C MET A 1 14.51 -8.06 16.92
N ASP A 2 14.65 -6.89 17.53
CA ASP A 2 13.61 -6.27 18.32
C ASP A 2 12.34 -6.10 17.47
N ASN A 3 11.19 -6.33 18.09
CA ASN A 3 9.87 -6.19 17.45
C ASN A 3 9.62 -4.71 17.06
N ALA A 4 10.28 -4.25 16.00
CA ALA A 4 10.01 -2.92 15.47
C ALA A 4 8.67 -2.93 14.74
N LEU A 5 7.86 -1.91 14.99
CA LEU A 5 6.53 -1.73 14.41
C LEU A 5 6.50 -0.39 13.69
N VAL A 6 6.11 -0.38 12.43
CA VAL A 6 5.83 0.85 11.66
C VAL A 6 4.35 0.84 11.27
N ARG A 7 3.67 1.97 11.51
CA ARG A 7 2.27 2.18 11.13
C ARG A 7 2.10 3.49 10.40
N ILE A 8 1.25 3.51 9.41
CA ILE A 8 0.82 4.74 8.74
C ILE A 8 -0.22 5.41 9.64
N MET A 9 -0.01 6.69 9.97
CA MET A 9 -0.89 7.47 10.85
C MET A 9 -1.69 8.51 10.09
N GLY A 10 -1.16 8.98 8.96
CA GLY A 10 -1.81 9.98 8.11
C GLY A 10 -1.28 9.93 6.69
N ILE A 11 -2.10 10.35 5.76
CA ILE A 11 -1.76 10.49 4.34
C ILE A 11 -2.36 11.80 3.85
N ARG A 12 -1.53 12.62 3.16
CA ARG A 12 -1.98 13.77 2.42
C ARG A 12 -1.56 13.63 0.95
N ILE A 13 -2.50 13.88 0.06
CA ILE A 13 -2.33 13.76 -1.39
C ILE A 13 -2.66 15.10 -2.01
N THR A 14 -1.78 15.59 -2.89
CA THR A 14 -2.02 16.81 -3.66
C THR A 14 -1.74 16.54 -5.14
N ASN A 15 -2.66 16.93 -6.01
CA ASN A 15 -2.55 16.88 -7.47
C ASN A 15 -2.29 15.47 -8.04
N LEU A 16 -2.90 14.44 -7.47
CA LEU A 16 -2.82 13.08 -8.01
C LEU A 16 -4.15 12.67 -8.63
N LYS A 17 -4.20 12.44 -9.94
CA LYS A 17 -5.40 12.15 -10.73
C LYS A 17 -6.49 13.22 -10.49
N ASN A 18 -7.65 12.79 -9.98
CA ASN A 18 -8.78 13.66 -9.67
C ASN A 18 -8.82 14.16 -8.21
N VAL A 19 -7.73 14.02 -7.48
CA VAL A 19 -7.56 14.53 -6.12
C VAL A 19 -6.66 15.75 -6.18
N SER A 20 -7.24 16.96 -6.13
CA SER A 20 -6.47 18.21 -6.02
C SER A 20 -5.90 18.38 -4.63
N SER A 21 -6.68 18.03 -3.59
CA SER A 21 -6.21 17.93 -2.21
C SER A 21 -7.08 16.95 -1.42
N GLY A 22 -6.43 16.06 -0.68
CA GLY A 22 -7.09 15.10 0.19
C GLY A 22 -6.18 14.72 1.34
N GLU A 23 -6.71 14.73 2.55
CA GLU A 23 -6.00 14.33 3.76
C GLU A 23 -6.86 13.36 4.56
N ILE A 24 -6.22 12.32 5.07
CA ILE A 24 -6.87 11.34 5.94
C ILE A 24 -5.95 10.91 7.06
N SER A 25 -6.44 10.97 8.29
CA SER A 25 -5.76 10.46 9.47
C SER A 25 -6.32 9.11 9.88
N PHE A 26 -5.45 8.22 10.33
CA PHE A 26 -5.80 6.93 10.93
C PHE A 26 -6.03 7.03 12.45
N THR A 27 -5.71 8.18 13.04
CA THR A 27 -6.02 8.46 14.45
C THR A 27 -7.45 8.91 14.60
N ASN A 28 -8.10 8.48 15.68
CA ASN A 28 -9.39 9.01 16.08
C ASN A 28 -9.16 9.92 17.30
N ASP A 29 -9.52 11.20 17.18
CA ASP A 29 -9.29 12.22 18.21
C ASP A 29 -10.00 11.93 19.54
N GLN A 30 -10.94 11.00 19.56
CA GLN A 30 -11.76 10.70 20.77
C GLN A 30 -11.22 9.59 21.66
N GLU A 31 -10.27 8.78 21.21
CA GLU A 31 -9.64 7.73 22.01
C GLU A 31 -8.16 7.60 21.61
N ASN A 32 -7.27 7.47 22.61
CA ASN A 32 -5.82 7.22 22.43
C ASN A 32 -5.48 5.86 21.76
N SER A 33 -6.37 5.29 20.98
CA SER A 33 -6.16 4.03 20.27
C SER A 33 -5.88 4.28 18.80
N ASN A 34 -4.70 3.90 18.36
CA ASN A 34 -4.35 3.88 16.93
C ASN A 34 -5.30 2.91 16.21
N ALA A 35 -6.06 3.40 15.25
CA ALA A 35 -6.92 2.54 14.44
C ALA A 35 -6.07 1.55 13.64
N ASN A 36 -6.39 0.26 13.76
CA ASN A 36 -5.75 -0.79 12.97
C ASN A 36 -6.43 -0.99 11.60
N MET A 37 -7.52 -0.30 11.34
CA MET A 37 -8.32 -0.45 10.12
C MET A 37 -8.75 0.91 9.57
N LEU A 38 -8.80 1.03 8.25
CA LEU A 38 -9.45 2.12 7.53
C LEU A 38 -10.20 1.56 6.33
N GLY A 39 -11.53 1.71 6.31
CA GLY A 39 -12.39 1.48 5.14
C GLY A 39 -12.77 2.79 4.49
N LEU A 40 -12.52 2.95 3.19
CA LEU A 40 -12.83 4.15 2.42
C LEU A 40 -14.01 3.88 1.49
N PHE A 41 -15.07 4.68 1.63
CA PHE A 41 -16.32 4.58 0.88
C PHE A 41 -16.58 5.83 0.05
N GLY A 42 -17.38 5.71 -1.01
CA GLY A 42 -17.83 6.85 -1.78
C GLY A 42 -18.18 6.52 -3.22
N GLN A 43 -18.68 7.50 -3.93
CA GLN A 43 -19.12 7.38 -5.32
C GLN A 43 -17.98 6.93 -6.25
N ASN A 44 -18.34 6.23 -7.35
CA ASN A 44 -17.38 5.88 -8.40
C ASN A 44 -16.73 7.15 -8.99
N GLY A 45 -15.40 7.10 -9.15
CA GLY A 45 -14.62 8.25 -9.62
C GLY A 45 -14.34 9.31 -8.56
N SER A 46 -14.69 9.08 -7.28
CA SER A 46 -14.46 10.04 -6.19
C SER A 46 -13.08 9.97 -5.53
N GLY A 47 -12.14 9.17 -6.06
CA GLY A 47 -10.75 9.13 -5.57
C GLY A 47 -10.43 8.03 -4.56
N LYS A 48 -11.29 7.01 -4.37
CA LYS A 48 -10.97 5.85 -3.51
C LYS A 48 -9.69 5.15 -3.94
N THR A 49 -9.60 4.74 -5.20
CA THR A 49 -8.42 4.09 -5.79
C THR A 49 -7.17 4.96 -5.71
N VAL A 50 -7.30 6.30 -5.75
CA VAL A 50 -6.14 7.20 -5.66
C VAL A 50 -5.38 7.05 -4.33
N LEU A 51 -6.09 6.80 -3.23
CA LEU A 51 -5.46 6.49 -1.95
C LEU A 51 -4.62 5.20 -2.03
N MET A 52 -5.15 4.16 -2.67
CA MET A 52 -4.42 2.89 -2.85
C MET A 52 -3.20 3.05 -3.75
N GLU A 53 -3.33 3.85 -4.80
CA GLU A 53 -2.22 4.18 -5.71
C GLU A 53 -1.13 5.01 -5.01
N ALA A 54 -1.52 5.95 -4.13
CA ALA A 54 -0.55 6.68 -3.30
C ALA A 54 0.24 5.73 -2.37
N LEU A 55 -0.42 4.72 -1.80
CA LEU A 55 0.24 3.68 -1.00
C LEU A 55 1.14 2.77 -1.84
N GLU A 56 0.76 2.48 -3.08
CA GLU A 56 1.61 1.72 -4.01
C GLU A 56 2.86 2.51 -4.40
N ILE A 57 2.72 3.81 -4.70
CA ILE A 57 3.85 4.71 -4.95
C ILE A 57 4.76 4.75 -3.71
N LEU A 58 4.20 4.93 -2.52
CA LEU A 58 4.96 4.89 -1.26
C LEU A 58 5.78 3.60 -1.14
N LYS A 59 5.19 2.46 -1.48
CA LYS A 59 5.89 1.17 -1.44
C LYS A 59 7.11 1.14 -2.37
N TYR A 60 6.99 1.64 -3.61
CA TYR A 60 8.14 1.75 -4.52
C TYR A 60 9.21 2.65 -3.92
N VAL A 61 8.83 3.82 -3.47
CA VAL A 61 9.72 4.85 -2.92
C VAL A 61 10.48 4.34 -1.71
N LEU A 62 9.79 3.83 -0.68
CA LEU A 62 10.43 3.29 0.53
C LEU A 62 11.29 2.05 0.25
N SER A 63 10.93 1.25 -0.76
CA SER A 63 11.71 0.07 -1.16
C SER A 63 12.97 0.41 -1.95
N GLY A 64 13.21 1.68 -2.30
CA GLY A 64 14.29 2.09 -3.19
C GLY A 64 14.13 1.57 -4.62
N LYS A 65 12.92 1.19 -5.03
CA LYS A 65 12.62 0.69 -6.36
C LYS A 65 12.21 1.82 -7.28
N SER A 66 12.44 1.63 -8.58
CA SER A 66 11.99 2.58 -9.61
C SER A 66 10.46 2.66 -9.60
N VAL A 67 9.92 3.87 -9.58
CA VAL A 67 8.49 4.14 -9.75
C VAL A 67 8.16 3.96 -11.24
N PRO A 68 7.23 3.06 -11.60
CA PRO A 68 6.89 2.77 -12.99
C PRO A 68 6.42 4.01 -13.77
N SER A 69 6.78 4.09 -15.04
CA SER A 69 6.43 5.21 -15.94
C SER A 69 4.92 5.45 -16.08
N ARG A 70 4.09 4.40 -15.89
CA ARG A 70 2.61 4.57 -15.90
C ARG A 70 2.11 5.64 -14.95
N TYR A 71 2.83 5.94 -13.88
CA TYR A 71 2.45 6.97 -12.90
C TYR A 71 2.65 8.41 -13.42
N VAL A 72 3.29 8.60 -14.58
CA VAL A 72 3.37 9.89 -15.27
C VAL A 72 1.96 10.45 -15.53
N ASP A 73 1.03 9.58 -15.95
CA ASP A 73 -0.34 9.96 -16.27
C ASP A 73 -1.22 10.16 -15.02
N TYR A 74 -0.67 9.89 -13.83
CA TYR A 74 -1.39 10.09 -12.57
C TYR A 74 -1.22 11.51 -12.00
N ILE A 75 -0.23 12.26 -12.47
CA ILE A 75 -0.09 13.67 -12.12
C ILE A 75 -1.24 14.44 -12.77
N SER A 76 -1.97 15.25 -12.02
CA SER A 76 -3.13 16.01 -12.51
C SER A 76 -2.76 16.85 -13.73
N VAL A 77 -3.66 16.90 -14.71
CA VAL A 77 -3.38 17.48 -16.04
C VAL A 77 -2.93 18.95 -15.97
N ASP A 78 -3.51 19.71 -15.07
CA ASP A 78 -3.26 21.15 -14.93
C ASP A 78 -2.09 21.48 -13.99
N THR A 79 -1.26 20.47 -13.63
CA THR A 79 -0.19 20.66 -12.66
C THR A 79 1.13 20.05 -13.15
N GLU A 80 2.24 20.63 -12.74
CA GLU A 80 3.58 20.12 -13.09
C GLU A 80 4.01 18.94 -12.22
N TYR A 81 3.46 18.85 -10.99
CA TYR A 81 3.82 17.81 -10.03
C TYR A 81 2.65 17.42 -9.13
N ALA A 82 2.72 16.22 -8.62
CA ALA A 82 1.93 15.75 -7.48
C ALA A 82 2.79 15.74 -6.22
N HIS A 83 2.18 15.99 -5.06
CA HIS A 83 2.88 15.98 -3.77
C HIS A 83 2.20 15.02 -2.81
N LEU A 84 3.00 14.18 -2.16
CA LEU A 84 2.53 13.16 -1.22
C LEU A 84 3.23 13.34 0.13
N THR A 85 2.45 13.30 1.20
CA THR A 85 2.95 13.33 2.58
C THR A 85 2.41 12.14 3.34
N PHE A 86 3.27 11.45 4.09
CA PHE A 86 2.92 10.32 4.93
C PHE A 86 3.41 10.54 6.34
N GLU A 87 2.54 10.24 7.29
CA GLU A 87 2.85 10.26 8.71
C GLU A 87 2.96 8.82 9.21
N PHE A 88 4.00 8.54 9.98
CA PHE A 88 4.25 7.22 10.54
C PHE A 88 4.44 7.27 12.05
N LEU A 89 4.03 6.20 12.70
CA LEU A 89 4.43 5.88 14.07
C LEU A 89 5.38 4.68 14.03
N ILE A 90 6.62 4.89 14.45
CA ILE A 90 7.60 3.83 14.60
C ILE A 90 7.74 3.49 16.08
N GLN A 91 7.66 2.21 16.41
CA GLN A 91 7.87 1.71 17.77
C GLN A 91 9.03 0.71 17.76
N PHE A 92 10.04 0.95 18.55
CA PHE A 92 11.14 0.00 18.81
C PHE A 92 11.80 0.31 20.15
N GLU A 93 12.32 -0.72 20.83
CA GLU A 93 13.02 -0.58 22.14
C GLU A 93 12.23 0.28 23.16
N ASN A 94 10.91 0.08 23.25
CA ASN A 94 9.99 0.85 24.08
C ASN A 94 9.90 2.36 23.76
N LYS A 95 10.43 2.80 22.62
CA LYS A 95 10.34 4.18 22.13
C LYS A 95 9.24 4.27 21.08
N LYS A 96 8.51 5.39 21.09
CA LYS A 96 7.56 5.77 20.03
C LYS A 96 8.11 7.00 19.33
N ILE A 97 8.21 6.94 18.02
CA ILE A 97 8.78 7.98 17.17
C ILE A 97 7.75 8.33 16.11
N GLU A 98 7.37 9.59 16.06
CA GLU A 98 6.60 10.14 14.95
C GLU A 98 7.55 10.50 13.81
N VAL A 99 7.22 10.07 12.61
CA VAL A 99 8.03 10.31 11.42
C VAL A 99 7.14 10.85 10.31
N PHE A 100 7.60 11.90 9.64
CA PHE A 100 6.93 12.52 8.51
C PHE A 100 7.84 12.39 7.29
N TYR A 101 7.31 11.83 6.24
CA TYR A 101 8.00 11.73 4.96
C TYR A 101 7.16 12.34 3.87
N GLU A 102 7.74 13.28 3.13
CA GLU A 102 7.07 13.93 2.01
C GLU A 102 7.99 13.97 0.79
N PHE A 103 7.38 13.92 -0.39
CA PHE A 103 8.09 14.00 -1.67
C PHE A 103 7.15 14.47 -2.77
N SER A 104 7.75 14.98 -3.86
CA SER A 104 7.04 15.36 -5.07
C SER A 104 7.35 14.41 -6.22
N LEU A 105 6.35 14.20 -7.08
CA LEU A 105 6.45 13.43 -8.33
C LEU A 105 6.27 14.40 -9.49
N GLY A 106 7.25 14.46 -10.38
CA GLY A 106 7.21 15.27 -11.59
C GLY A 106 7.31 14.44 -12.85
N LYS A 107 7.07 15.07 -14.00
CA LYS A 107 7.25 14.49 -15.34
C LYS A 107 8.56 15.00 -15.91
N GLU A 108 9.41 14.11 -16.33
CA GLU A 108 10.65 14.45 -17.04
C GLU A 108 10.70 13.71 -18.35
N GLN A 109 11.01 14.42 -19.44
CA GLN A 109 11.15 13.79 -20.75
C GLN A 109 12.52 13.16 -20.87
N ASP A 110 12.57 11.87 -21.24
CA ASP A 110 13.82 11.20 -21.55
C ASP A 110 14.36 11.73 -22.88
N SER A 111 15.60 12.23 -22.86
CA SER A 111 16.25 12.78 -24.04
C SER A 111 16.61 11.73 -25.08
N SER A 112 16.59 10.45 -24.74
CA SER A 112 17.01 9.35 -25.62
C SER A 112 15.91 8.88 -26.57
N ASP A 113 14.66 8.79 -26.09
CA ASP A 113 13.53 8.24 -26.85
C ASP A 113 12.29 9.15 -26.84
N GLY A 114 12.33 10.28 -26.12
CA GLY A 114 11.22 11.22 -26.00
C GLY A 114 10.08 10.75 -25.11
N SER A 115 10.20 9.59 -24.47
CA SER A 115 9.23 9.09 -23.51
C SER A 115 9.24 9.93 -22.22
N TYR A 116 8.14 9.88 -21.45
CA TYR A 116 8.10 10.52 -20.13
C TYR A 116 8.39 9.50 -19.04
N ARG A 117 9.17 9.93 -18.04
CA ARG A 117 9.45 9.18 -16.81
C ARG A 117 9.05 9.98 -15.58
N ILE A 118 8.85 9.31 -14.46
CA ILE A 118 8.67 9.94 -13.16
C ILE A 118 10.03 10.42 -12.66
N CYS A 119 10.10 11.65 -12.14
CA CYS A 119 11.17 12.09 -11.28
C CYS A 119 10.65 12.27 -9.85
N ILE A 120 11.44 11.84 -8.86
CA ILE A 120 11.16 12.04 -7.44
C ILE A 120 12.07 13.16 -6.96
N PHE A 121 11.48 14.17 -6.35
CA PHE A 121 12.24 15.35 -5.88
C PHE A 121 11.59 15.94 -4.63
N ASP A 122 12.25 16.91 -4.01
CA ASP A 122 11.83 17.56 -2.78
C ASP A 122 11.47 16.56 -1.67
N GLU A 123 12.34 15.55 -1.52
CA GLU A 123 12.17 14.57 -0.45
C GLU A 123 12.57 15.20 0.90
N ILE A 124 11.66 15.14 1.88
CA ILE A 124 11.90 15.60 3.24
C ILE A 124 11.51 14.51 4.22
N LEU A 125 12.44 14.15 5.08
CA LEU A 125 12.23 13.22 6.19
C LEU A 125 12.42 13.96 7.50
N ARG A 126 11.37 13.98 8.33
CA ARG A 126 11.38 14.55 9.69
C ARG A 126 11.07 13.46 10.70
N CYS A 127 11.66 13.54 11.86
CA CYS A 127 11.30 12.63 12.96
C CYS A 127 11.24 13.35 14.30
N SER A 128 10.44 12.81 15.22
CA SER A 128 10.40 13.31 16.58
C SER A 128 11.63 12.88 17.35
N ILE A 129 12.21 13.79 18.13
CA ILE A 129 13.31 13.49 19.03
C ILE A 129 12.75 13.42 20.45
N LEU A 130 13.04 12.33 21.13
CA LEU A 130 12.70 12.14 22.52
C LEU A 130 13.62 13.03 23.38
N SER A 131 13.16 14.26 23.65
CA SER A 131 13.82 15.20 24.53
C SER A 131 12.93 15.44 25.76
N GLY A 132 13.00 14.56 26.76
CA GLY A 132 12.28 14.72 28.02
C GLY A 132 10.75 14.74 27.87
N LYS A 133 10.09 15.77 28.45
CA LYS A 133 8.61 15.93 28.41
C LYS A 133 8.07 16.54 27.11
N ASN A 134 8.93 17.12 26.24
CA ASN A 134 8.53 17.78 25.01
C ASN A 134 9.08 17.01 23.81
N THR A 135 8.20 16.51 22.97
CA THR A 135 8.55 15.95 21.64
C THR A 135 8.79 17.11 20.69
N LYS A 136 10.00 17.19 20.11
CA LYS A 136 10.32 18.14 19.05
C LYS A 136 10.51 17.39 17.74
N ILE A 137 9.82 17.81 16.70
CA ILE A 137 10.01 17.28 15.34
C ILE A 137 11.18 18.05 14.70
N GLU A 138 12.16 17.32 14.19
CA GLU A 138 13.33 17.89 13.49
C GLU A 138 13.48 17.29 12.11
N GLU A 139 14.01 18.09 11.18
CA GLU A 139 14.41 17.61 9.87
C GLU A 139 15.63 16.72 10.01
N LEU A 140 15.52 15.50 9.44
CA LEU A 140 16.63 14.56 9.37
C LEU A 140 17.32 14.64 7.99
N ILE A 141 16.52 14.64 6.92
CA ILE A 141 17.00 14.79 5.54
C ILE A 141 16.02 15.71 4.80
N ASN A 142 16.55 16.70 4.13
CA ASN A 142 15.81 17.59 3.25
C ASN A 142 16.62 17.83 1.96
N THR A 143 16.06 17.39 0.84
CA THR A 143 16.71 17.49 -0.47
C THR A 143 16.33 18.76 -1.25
N CYS A 144 15.42 19.58 -0.72
CA CYS A 144 15.03 20.83 -1.35
C CYS A 144 16.24 21.80 -1.38
N ASN A 145 16.41 22.51 -2.49
CA ASN A 145 17.39 23.59 -2.64
C ASN A 145 18.84 23.25 -2.31
N SER A 146 19.23 21.99 -2.23
CA SER A 146 20.61 21.58 -1.96
C SER A 146 21.10 20.58 -3.01
N GLY A 147 22.39 20.63 -3.37
CA GLY A 147 23.00 19.64 -4.26
C GLY A 147 23.11 18.25 -3.63
N THR A 148 23.14 18.21 -2.29
CA THR A 148 23.16 16.99 -1.48
C THR A 148 21.89 16.90 -0.63
N PHE A 149 21.99 17.07 0.69
CA PHE A 149 20.84 17.26 1.57
C PHE A 149 21.16 18.12 2.79
N ALA A 150 20.13 18.68 3.40
CA ALA A 150 20.17 19.47 4.62
C ALA A 150 19.46 18.72 5.76
N PRO A 151 19.60 19.06 7.05
CA PRO A 151 20.57 20.05 7.57
C PRO A 151 22.01 19.55 7.50
N ILE A 152 22.96 20.47 7.39
CA ILE A 152 24.40 20.14 7.27
C ILE A 152 24.88 19.29 8.45
N GLU A 153 24.41 19.57 9.66
CA GLU A 153 24.79 18.82 10.87
C GLU A 153 24.37 17.35 10.78
N LYS A 154 23.14 17.10 10.32
CA LYS A 154 22.61 15.73 10.13
C LYS A 154 23.34 15.01 8.99
N LYS A 155 23.63 15.72 7.89
CA LYS A 155 24.43 15.20 6.80
C LYS A 155 25.80 14.75 7.30
N GLN A 156 26.52 15.63 8.02
CA GLN A 156 27.83 15.30 8.56
C GLN A 156 27.81 14.14 9.56
N LEU A 157 26.75 14.05 10.36
CA LEU A 157 26.57 12.96 11.30
C LEU A 157 26.39 11.63 10.56
N LEU A 158 25.50 11.59 9.55
CA LEU A 158 25.17 10.35 8.83
C LEU A 158 26.26 9.92 7.85
N THR A 159 26.87 10.85 7.12
CA THR A 159 27.73 10.53 5.98
C THR A 159 29.19 10.94 6.17
N GLY A 160 29.52 11.70 7.21
CA GLY A 160 30.86 12.22 7.46
C GLY A 160 31.17 13.56 6.77
N ASN A 161 32.42 14.02 6.88
CA ASN A 161 32.87 15.34 6.43
C ASN A 161 33.95 15.30 5.33
N ALA A 162 34.25 14.14 4.77
CA ALA A 162 35.22 14.03 3.71
C ALA A 162 34.72 14.74 2.43
N LYS A 163 35.62 15.42 1.71
CA LYS A 163 35.28 16.15 0.47
C LYS A 163 34.64 15.23 -0.59
N ASP A 164 35.10 14.00 -0.67
CA ASP A 164 34.62 13.02 -1.64
C ASP A 164 33.19 12.59 -1.36
N VAL A 165 32.72 12.68 -0.11
CA VAL A 165 31.35 12.33 0.28
C VAL A 165 30.29 13.24 -0.38
N ASP A 166 30.58 14.53 -0.52
CA ASP A 166 29.64 15.43 -1.20
C ASP A 166 29.52 15.10 -2.68
N VAL A 167 30.62 14.68 -3.32
CA VAL A 167 30.59 14.22 -4.72
C VAL A 167 29.79 12.92 -4.83
N ASP A 168 30.03 11.95 -3.95
CA ASP A 168 29.29 10.68 -3.92
C ASP A 168 27.79 10.91 -3.73
N LEU A 169 27.41 11.83 -2.84
CA LEU A 169 26.00 12.19 -2.61
C LEU A 169 25.34 12.85 -3.84
N MET A 170 26.06 13.76 -4.54
CA MET A 170 25.58 14.38 -5.77
C MET A 170 25.39 13.35 -6.89
N VAL A 171 26.35 12.42 -7.03
CA VAL A 171 26.25 11.33 -8.00
C VAL A 171 25.09 10.40 -7.67
N ALA A 172 24.95 9.98 -6.41
CA ALA A 172 23.85 9.14 -5.95
C ALA A 172 22.49 9.80 -6.25
N ARG A 173 22.36 11.10 -5.97
CA ARG A 173 21.13 11.85 -6.23
C ARG A 173 20.81 11.94 -7.73
N LYS A 174 21.81 12.15 -8.57
CA LYS A 174 21.62 12.18 -10.02
C LYS A 174 21.21 10.83 -10.58
N LEU A 175 21.84 9.76 -10.12
CA LEU A 175 21.51 8.38 -10.53
C LEU A 175 20.09 7.99 -10.13
N THR A 176 19.71 8.25 -8.87
CA THR A 176 18.35 7.92 -8.39
C THR A 176 17.27 8.70 -9.13
N ASN A 177 17.51 9.97 -9.48
CA ASN A 177 16.60 10.75 -10.32
C ASN A 177 16.45 10.12 -11.72
N ILE A 178 17.56 9.76 -12.38
CA ILE A 178 17.54 9.11 -13.70
C ILE A 178 16.78 7.78 -13.66
N GLU A 179 16.90 7.03 -12.56
CA GLU A 179 16.26 5.73 -12.36
C GLU A 179 14.84 5.81 -11.80
N SER A 180 14.27 7.00 -11.63
CA SER A 180 12.95 7.22 -11.02
C SER A 180 12.84 6.63 -9.62
N ARG A 181 13.90 6.76 -8.78
CA ARG A 181 13.98 6.21 -7.42
C ARG A 181 14.10 7.31 -6.39
N SER A 182 13.70 7.00 -5.15
CA SER A 182 14.00 7.83 -3.99
C SER A 182 15.51 7.92 -3.76
N PHE A 183 16.00 9.12 -3.48
CA PHE A 183 17.36 9.30 -3.00
C PHE A 183 17.51 8.81 -1.56
N ILE A 184 16.56 9.14 -0.66
CA ILE A 184 16.62 8.81 0.77
C ILE A 184 16.65 7.29 1.00
N PHE A 185 15.93 6.52 0.21
CA PHE A 185 15.83 5.06 0.37
C PHE A 185 16.64 4.30 -0.68
N SER A 186 17.65 4.94 -1.29
CA SER A 186 18.53 4.31 -2.27
C SER A 186 19.64 3.48 -1.62
N ASP A 187 20.02 2.42 -2.32
CA ASP A 187 21.18 1.61 -1.92
C ASP A 187 22.46 2.45 -1.89
N GLN A 188 22.60 3.45 -2.79
CA GLN A 188 23.73 4.37 -2.84
C GLN A 188 23.86 5.19 -1.55
N LEU A 189 22.76 5.79 -1.07
CA LEU A 189 22.81 6.54 0.20
C LEU A 189 23.10 5.59 1.37
N PHE A 190 22.53 4.40 1.38
CA PHE A 190 22.80 3.41 2.43
C PHE A 190 24.27 3.01 2.48
N GLU A 191 24.92 2.78 1.34
CA GLU A 191 26.35 2.51 1.29
C GLU A 191 27.20 3.66 1.85
N ILE A 192 26.85 4.92 1.52
CA ILE A 192 27.53 6.10 2.05
C ILE A 192 27.37 6.18 3.57
N ILE A 193 26.15 5.99 4.09
CA ILE A 193 25.87 5.96 5.53
C ILE A 193 26.70 4.85 6.21
N GLU A 194 26.69 3.63 5.66
CA GLU A 194 27.43 2.50 6.26
C GLU A 194 28.94 2.73 6.31
N LYS A 195 29.54 3.34 5.29
CA LYS A 195 30.97 3.70 5.28
C LYS A 195 31.34 4.60 6.47
N ASN A 196 30.42 5.46 6.91
CA ASN A 196 30.65 6.36 8.06
C ASN A 196 30.42 5.72 9.43
N SER A 197 29.92 4.51 9.51
CA SER A 197 29.50 3.85 10.78
C SER A 197 30.58 3.83 11.87
N LYS A 198 31.86 3.69 11.48
CA LYS A 198 33.02 3.67 12.40
C LYS A 198 33.48 5.07 12.83
N ASN A 199 33.19 6.10 12.02
CA ASN A 199 33.75 7.45 12.14
C ASN A 199 32.72 8.46 12.68
N ALA A 200 31.49 8.07 12.91
CA ALA A 200 30.46 8.95 13.41
C ALA A 200 30.84 9.55 14.78
N LYS A 201 30.77 10.88 14.90
CA LYS A 201 31.15 11.63 16.12
C LYS A 201 30.21 11.31 17.30
N ASP A 202 28.89 11.21 17.03
CA ASP A 202 27.89 10.79 18.00
C ASP A 202 27.27 9.47 17.53
N LYS A 203 27.78 8.36 18.05
CA LYS A 203 27.33 7.03 17.66
C LYS A 203 25.87 6.76 18.06
N VAL A 204 25.38 7.35 19.16
CA VAL A 204 24.01 7.12 19.64
C VAL A 204 23.02 7.77 18.70
N GLN A 205 23.24 9.04 18.34
CA GLN A 205 22.40 9.74 17.38
C GLN A 205 22.50 9.14 15.97
N TYR A 206 23.71 8.76 15.56
CA TYR A 206 23.95 8.11 14.27
C TYR A 206 23.11 6.83 14.13
N GLU A 207 23.22 5.90 15.08
CA GLU A 207 22.48 4.64 15.06
C GLU A 207 20.97 4.88 15.16
N TYR A 208 20.54 5.89 15.91
CA TYR A 208 19.13 6.25 16.02
C TYR A 208 18.56 6.70 14.66
N TYR A 209 19.17 7.65 13.99
CA TYR A 209 18.68 8.16 12.69
C TYR A 209 18.82 7.12 11.59
N LYS A 210 19.95 6.41 11.55
CA LYS A 210 20.12 5.28 10.67
C LYS A 210 18.97 4.28 10.84
N LYS A 211 18.65 3.88 12.07
CA LYS A 211 17.57 2.93 12.37
C LYS A 211 16.21 3.42 11.89
N VAL A 212 15.89 4.71 12.03
CA VAL A 212 14.65 5.29 11.49
C VAL A 212 14.55 5.11 9.97
N ILE A 213 15.59 5.46 9.23
CA ILE A 213 15.64 5.35 7.77
C ILE A 213 15.47 3.88 7.35
N TYR A 214 16.22 2.96 7.97
CA TYR A 214 16.19 1.54 7.65
C TYR A 214 14.85 0.88 7.98
N LEU A 215 14.20 1.25 9.10
CA LEU A 215 12.90 0.73 9.47
C LEU A 215 11.80 1.13 8.46
N LEU A 216 11.87 2.35 7.91
CA LEU A 216 10.96 2.77 6.84
C LEU A 216 11.24 2.01 5.53
N ALA A 217 12.52 1.81 5.17
CA ALA A 217 12.88 1.02 4.01
C ALA A 217 12.40 -0.44 4.13
N ASP A 218 12.62 -1.05 5.30
CA ASP A 218 12.15 -2.41 5.60
C ASP A 218 10.62 -2.50 5.60
N PHE A 219 9.94 -1.47 6.11
CA PHE A 219 8.49 -1.40 6.04
C PHE A 219 8.00 -1.42 4.58
N GLY A 220 8.58 -0.60 3.70
CA GLY A 220 8.24 -0.61 2.27
C GLY A 220 8.56 -1.94 1.58
N LYS A 221 9.73 -2.52 1.87
CA LYS A 221 10.18 -3.78 1.24
C LYS A 221 9.37 -4.98 1.69
N TYR A 222 8.99 -5.05 2.98
CA TYR A 222 8.60 -6.30 3.60
C TYR A 222 7.27 -6.26 4.37
N SER A 223 6.78 -5.11 4.75
CA SER A 223 5.61 -4.99 5.63
C SER A 223 4.40 -4.34 4.98
N LEU A 224 4.59 -3.50 3.95
CA LEU A 224 3.52 -2.84 3.21
C LEU A 224 3.13 -3.66 1.97
N PHE A 225 1.89 -4.12 1.93
CA PHE A 225 1.31 -4.85 0.81
C PHE A 225 0.14 -4.07 0.24
N VAL A 226 0.16 -3.85 -1.07
CA VAL A 226 -0.93 -3.18 -1.79
C VAL A 226 -1.44 -4.12 -2.86
N ILE A 227 -2.74 -4.43 -2.82
CA ILE A 227 -3.45 -5.24 -3.79
C ILE A 227 -4.44 -4.32 -4.51
N ASN A 228 -4.19 -4.08 -5.78
CA ASN A 228 -5.03 -3.28 -6.66
C ASN A 228 -5.68 -4.17 -7.73
N SER A 229 -6.42 -3.58 -8.66
CA SER A 229 -7.08 -4.30 -9.76
C SER A 229 -6.12 -5.14 -10.61
N VAL A 230 -4.87 -4.70 -10.79
CA VAL A 230 -3.84 -5.41 -11.56
C VAL A 230 -3.34 -6.65 -10.81
N THR A 231 -3.15 -6.54 -9.50
CA THR A 231 -2.61 -7.61 -8.66
C THR A 231 -3.68 -8.52 -8.06
N SER A 232 -4.96 -8.17 -8.18
CA SER A 232 -6.09 -8.96 -7.66
C SER A 232 -6.26 -10.34 -8.31
N GLY A 233 -5.65 -10.58 -9.47
CA GLY A 233 -5.61 -11.90 -10.13
C GLY A 233 -4.53 -12.84 -9.60
N PHE A 234 -3.79 -12.46 -8.55
CA PHE A 234 -2.70 -13.23 -7.98
C PHE A 234 -2.94 -13.53 -6.50
N ILE A 235 -2.58 -14.73 -6.06
CA ILE A 235 -2.42 -15.03 -4.64
C ILE A 235 -1.09 -14.43 -4.21
N THR A 236 -1.15 -13.38 -3.40
CA THR A 236 0.04 -12.68 -2.91
C THR A 236 0.50 -13.31 -1.60
N ILE A 237 1.72 -13.84 -1.57
CA ILE A 237 2.30 -14.54 -0.42
C ILE A 237 3.50 -13.76 0.09
N ASN A 238 3.53 -13.47 1.38
CA ASN A 238 4.69 -12.89 2.04
C ASN A 238 5.73 -13.97 2.34
N ALA A 239 6.84 -13.99 1.61
CA ALA A 239 7.92 -14.97 1.78
C ALA A 239 8.92 -14.65 2.91
N GLN A 240 8.69 -13.59 3.67
CA GLN A 240 9.61 -13.07 4.69
C GLN A 240 9.93 -14.01 5.86
N THR A 241 9.02 -14.93 6.17
CA THR A 241 9.21 -15.87 7.28
C THR A 241 10.41 -16.80 7.12
N ARG A 242 11.08 -16.79 5.98
CA ARG A 242 12.24 -17.61 5.68
C ARG A 242 13.57 -17.08 6.22
N SER A 243 13.79 -15.78 6.22
CA SER A 243 15.11 -15.20 6.58
C SER A 243 15.37 -15.16 8.09
N PHE A 244 14.34 -15.43 8.92
CA PHE A 244 14.45 -15.28 10.38
C PHE A 244 14.60 -16.62 11.15
N ARG A 245 14.56 -17.76 10.49
CA ARG A 245 14.68 -19.06 11.16
C ARG A 245 15.77 -19.91 10.55
N GLY A 246 16.98 -19.73 11.05
CA GLY A 246 17.96 -20.80 11.02
C GLY A 246 19.19 -20.58 10.14
N ASN A 247 20.33 -20.79 10.76
CA ASN A 247 21.64 -21.00 10.16
C ASN A 247 21.56 -22.11 9.10
N GLY A 248 21.86 -21.79 7.86
CA GLY A 248 22.04 -22.75 6.77
C GLY A 248 20.87 -22.84 5.81
N VAL A 249 20.61 -21.80 5.04
CA VAL A 249 19.62 -21.83 3.97
C VAL A 249 20.26 -21.46 2.65
N GLU A 250 20.20 -22.44 1.75
CA GLU A 250 20.29 -22.23 0.31
C GLU A 250 19.36 -21.10 -0.13
N ASN A 251 19.83 -20.28 -1.06
CA ASN A 251 19.19 -19.11 -1.66
C ASN A 251 17.67 -19.26 -1.88
N GLY A 252 16.87 -18.82 -0.93
CA GLY A 252 15.42 -18.71 -1.05
C GLY A 252 15.01 -17.26 -1.28
N ALA A 253 14.03 -17.04 -2.14
CA ALA A 253 13.54 -15.70 -2.47
C ALA A 253 13.16 -14.91 -1.21
N VAL A 254 13.82 -13.78 -1.02
CA VAL A 254 13.42 -12.75 -0.05
C VAL A 254 12.44 -11.85 -0.79
N GLY A 255 11.16 -11.87 -0.42
CA GLY A 255 10.20 -10.98 -1.06
C GLY A 255 8.77 -11.50 -1.10
N THR A 256 8.01 -10.99 -2.02
CA THR A 256 6.63 -11.38 -2.28
C THR A 256 6.59 -12.39 -3.41
N ILE A 257 5.95 -13.54 -3.19
CA ILE A 257 5.66 -14.53 -4.23
C ILE A 257 4.22 -14.26 -4.71
N MET A 258 4.04 -14.11 -6.02
CA MET A 258 2.74 -13.89 -6.65
C MET A 258 2.41 -15.11 -7.52
N ILE A 259 1.34 -15.80 -7.17
CA ILE A 259 0.85 -16.99 -7.89
C ILE A 259 -0.39 -16.59 -8.68
N PRO A 260 -0.35 -16.68 -10.02
CA PRO A 260 -1.54 -16.39 -10.83
C PRO A 260 -2.65 -17.38 -10.52
N VAL A 261 -3.87 -16.89 -10.37
CA VAL A 261 -5.06 -17.70 -10.06
C VAL A 261 -5.54 -18.47 -11.30
N GLU A 262 -5.35 -17.91 -12.48
CA GLU A 262 -5.92 -18.41 -13.74
C GLU A 262 -4.91 -19.15 -14.62
N GLU A 263 -3.62 -18.97 -14.40
CA GLU A 263 -2.55 -19.49 -15.23
C GLU A 263 -1.67 -20.49 -14.49
N ASN A 264 -0.97 -21.34 -15.24
CA ASN A 264 0.07 -22.18 -14.68
C ASN A 264 1.30 -21.33 -14.37
N VAL A 265 2.09 -21.75 -13.38
CA VAL A 265 3.33 -21.06 -13.02
C VAL A 265 4.45 -22.07 -12.77
N ILE A 266 5.69 -21.69 -13.13
CA ILE A 266 6.88 -22.47 -12.84
C ILE A 266 7.57 -21.87 -11.62
N LEU A 267 7.74 -22.66 -10.57
CA LEU A 267 8.34 -22.26 -9.31
C LEU A 267 9.64 -23.02 -9.03
N PRO A 268 10.69 -22.36 -8.56
CA PRO A 268 11.85 -23.04 -7.98
C PRO A 268 11.42 -23.96 -6.83
N LYS A 269 12.15 -25.05 -6.58
CA LYS A 269 11.83 -26.03 -5.52
C LYS A 269 11.53 -25.37 -4.18
N GLY A 270 12.31 -24.39 -3.80
CA GLY A 270 12.13 -23.69 -2.54
C GLY A 270 10.81 -22.93 -2.46
N ASP A 271 10.44 -22.23 -3.52
CA ASP A 271 9.21 -21.44 -3.59
C ASP A 271 7.99 -22.36 -3.67
N PHE A 272 8.09 -23.49 -4.41
CA PHE A 272 7.06 -24.50 -4.48
C PHE A 272 6.69 -25.07 -3.09
N MET A 273 7.69 -25.45 -2.28
CA MET A 273 7.44 -25.93 -0.93
C MET A 273 6.77 -24.87 -0.03
N TYR A 274 7.17 -23.61 -0.18
CA TYR A 274 6.60 -22.52 0.58
C TYR A 274 5.16 -22.22 0.17
N VAL A 275 4.89 -22.20 -1.13
CA VAL A 275 3.54 -22.02 -1.69
C VAL A 275 2.62 -23.15 -1.24
N SER A 276 3.07 -24.40 -1.31
CA SER A 276 2.30 -25.56 -0.86
C SER A 276 1.88 -25.41 0.61
N LYS A 277 2.83 -25.03 1.46
CA LYS A 277 2.54 -24.81 2.89
C LYS A 277 1.57 -23.66 3.13
N THR A 278 1.68 -22.60 2.34
CA THR A 278 0.76 -21.46 2.44
C THR A 278 -0.66 -21.85 2.03
N ILE A 279 -0.82 -22.63 0.97
CA ILE A 279 -2.13 -23.13 0.54
C ILE A 279 -2.75 -24.07 1.58
N GLU A 280 -1.96 -24.95 2.21
CA GLU A 280 -2.45 -25.76 3.34
C GLU A 280 -2.99 -24.88 4.48
N ASN A 281 -2.26 -23.83 4.85
CA ASN A 281 -2.69 -22.90 5.90
C ASN A 281 -3.94 -22.11 5.48
N MET A 282 -4.02 -21.69 4.20
CA MET A 282 -5.22 -21.03 3.67
C MET A 282 -6.45 -21.91 3.76
N ASN A 283 -6.32 -23.20 3.46
CA ASN A 283 -7.42 -24.17 3.50
C ASN A 283 -8.05 -24.28 4.90
N ILE A 284 -7.28 -24.07 5.98
CA ILE A 284 -7.81 -24.08 7.36
C ILE A 284 -8.88 -22.99 7.50
N VAL A 285 -8.60 -21.79 6.99
CA VAL A 285 -9.55 -20.67 7.05
C VAL A 285 -10.63 -20.80 5.98
N LEU A 286 -10.25 -21.19 4.76
CA LEU A 286 -11.14 -21.30 3.62
C LEU A 286 -12.31 -22.25 3.88
N GLN A 287 -12.07 -23.39 4.54
CA GLN A 287 -13.12 -24.35 4.91
C GLN A 287 -14.16 -23.76 5.88
N GLN A 288 -13.78 -22.77 6.67
CA GLN A 288 -14.72 -22.06 7.55
C GLN A 288 -15.50 -20.98 6.81
N LEU A 289 -14.88 -20.35 5.79
CA LEU A 289 -15.51 -19.30 4.99
C LEU A 289 -16.46 -19.87 3.91
N ILE A 290 -16.03 -20.96 3.27
CA ILE A 290 -16.75 -21.64 2.19
C ILE A 290 -16.72 -23.14 2.48
N PRO A 291 -17.69 -23.67 3.23
CA PRO A 291 -17.69 -25.07 3.62
C PRO A 291 -17.57 -26.03 2.44
N GLY A 292 -16.63 -26.98 2.57
CA GLY A 292 -16.37 -28.00 1.56
C GLY A 292 -15.45 -27.56 0.41
N LEU A 293 -14.97 -26.31 0.38
CA LEU A 293 -13.99 -25.85 -0.60
C LEU A 293 -12.56 -26.06 -0.10
N ILE A 294 -11.74 -26.71 -0.91
CA ILE A 294 -10.31 -26.93 -0.67
C ILE A 294 -9.55 -26.56 -1.94
N ILE A 295 -8.42 -25.90 -1.80
CA ILE A 295 -7.49 -25.60 -2.89
C ILE A 295 -6.33 -26.60 -2.82
N SER A 296 -6.00 -27.20 -3.94
CA SER A 296 -4.86 -28.10 -4.10
C SER A 296 -3.91 -27.61 -5.20
N ILE A 297 -2.71 -28.15 -5.21
CA ILE A 297 -1.71 -27.93 -6.25
C ILE A 297 -1.56 -29.21 -7.04
N LYS A 298 -1.77 -29.11 -8.35
CA LYS A 298 -1.46 -30.17 -9.30
C LYS A 298 -0.11 -29.89 -9.95
N GLU A 299 0.84 -30.78 -9.77
CA GLU A 299 2.10 -30.75 -10.49
C GLU A 299 1.88 -31.25 -11.91
N LEU A 300 2.26 -30.43 -12.91
CA LEU A 300 2.13 -30.75 -14.33
C LEU A 300 3.42 -31.35 -14.89
N GLY A 301 4.57 -30.97 -14.31
CA GLY A 301 5.88 -31.46 -14.74
C GLY A 301 7.01 -30.63 -14.11
N THR A 302 8.22 -30.94 -14.54
CA THR A 302 9.43 -30.19 -14.16
C THR A 302 10.11 -29.63 -15.39
N GLN A 303 10.66 -28.42 -15.28
CA GLN A 303 11.38 -27.75 -16.34
C GLN A 303 12.73 -27.22 -15.84
N LEU A 304 13.72 -27.18 -16.72
CA LEU A 304 14.99 -26.53 -16.41
C LEU A 304 14.84 -25.02 -16.57
N MET A 305 15.06 -24.29 -15.48
CA MET A 305 14.99 -22.83 -15.48
C MET A 305 16.26 -22.20 -16.10
N LYS A 306 16.18 -20.92 -16.51
CA LYS A 306 17.31 -20.18 -17.11
C LYS A 306 18.58 -20.13 -16.24
N ASN A 307 18.43 -20.26 -14.93
CA ASN A 307 19.52 -20.30 -13.95
C ASN A 307 20.10 -21.71 -13.69
N GLY A 308 19.68 -22.72 -14.47
CA GLY A 308 20.13 -24.10 -14.34
C GLY A 308 19.48 -24.89 -13.18
N THR A 309 18.52 -24.32 -12.45
CA THR A 309 17.79 -25.06 -11.41
C THR A 309 16.53 -25.72 -11.97
N ILE A 310 16.03 -26.75 -11.27
CA ILE A 310 14.77 -27.41 -11.62
C ILE A 310 13.61 -26.56 -11.08
N GLY A 311 12.68 -26.19 -11.97
CA GLY A 311 11.41 -25.58 -11.64
C GLY A 311 10.26 -26.58 -11.73
N TYR A 312 9.26 -26.41 -10.90
CA TYR A 312 8.02 -27.17 -10.88
C TYR A 312 6.92 -26.38 -11.57
N GLU A 313 6.38 -26.92 -12.65
CA GLU A 313 5.18 -26.34 -13.28
C GLU A 313 3.96 -26.80 -12.50
N ILE A 314 3.19 -25.85 -12.00
CA ILE A 314 2.03 -26.11 -11.15
C ILE A 314 0.77 -25.45 -11.71
N GLN A 315 -0.35 -26.08 -11.42
CA GLN A 315 -1.69 -25.56 -11.63
C GLN A 315 -2.47 -25.58 -10.31
N LEU A 316 -3.16 -24.49 -9.99
CA LEU A 316 -4.06 -24.46 -8.86
C LEU A 316 -5.37 -25.15 -9.21
N MET A 317 -5.83 -26.00 -8.31
CA MET A 317 -7.08 -26.75 -8.43
C MET A 317 -8.03 -26.38 -7.30
N SER A 318 -9.31 -26.39 -7.59
CA SER A 318 -10.40 -26.26 -6.63
C SER A 318 -11.08 -27.61 -6.47
N CYS A 319 -11.22 -28.08 -5.24
CA CYS A 319 -11.94 -29.31 -4.92
C CYS A 319 -13.16 -28.99 -4.05
N LYS A 320 -14.36 -29.36 -4.53
CA LYS A 320 -15.61 -29.22 -3.81
C LYS A 320 -16.51 -30.43 -4.06
N ASN A 321 -17.05 -31.00 -2.99
CA ASN A 321 -17.92 -32.19 -3.07
C ASN A 321 -17.26 -33.35 -3.85
N SER A 322 -15.98 -33.60 -3.62
CA SER A 322 -15.17 -34.63 -4.30
C SER A 322 -15.00 -34.43 -5.82
N LYS A 323 -15.32 -33.25 -6.33
CA LYS A 323 -15.04 -32.87 -7.72
C LYS A 323 -13.89 -31.87 -7.74
N GLU A 324 -12.89 -32.15 -8.56
CA GLU A 324 -11.71 -31.31 -8.75
C GLU A 324 -11.75 -30.64 -10.13
N ILE A 325 -11.62 -29.31 -10.14
CA ILE A 325 -11.55 -28.51 -11.36
C ILE A 325 -10.37 -27.54 -11.28
N PRO A 326 -9.77 -27.12 -12.41
CA PRO A 326 -8.81 -26.03 -12.42
C PRO A 326 -9.42 -24.76 -11.82
N LEU A 327 -8.67 -24.09 -10.94
CA LEU A 327 -9.14 -22.92 -10.19
C LEU A 327 -9.63 -21.78 -11.11
N LYS A 328 -9.07 -21.66 -12.31
CA LYS A 328 -9.51 -20.67 -13.31
C LYS A 328 -11.00 -20.74 -13.67
N TYR A 329 -11.65 -21.87 -13.47
CA TYR A 329 -13.09 -22.06 -13.73
C TYR A 329 -13.98 -21.73 -12.54
N GLU A 330 -13.40 -21.39 -11.39
CA GLU A 330 -14.17 -20.92 -10.24
C GLU A 330 -14.77 -19.55 -10.46
N SER A 331 -15.79 -19.20 -9.64
CA SER A 331 -16.40 -17.89 -9.66
C SER A 331 -15.40 -16.78 -9.32
N LYS A 332 -15.63 -15.58 -9.82
CA LYS A 332 -14.79 -14.40 -9.53
C LYS A 332 -14.70 -14.15 -8.04
N GLY A 333 -15.79 -14.30 -7.29
CA GLY A 333 -15.82 -14.10 -5.84
C GLY A 333 -14.91 -15.08 -5.09
N ILE A 334 -14.88 -16.37 -5.47
CA ILE A 334 -13.96 -17.36 -4.90
C ILE A 334 -12.52 -16.95 -5.22
N LYS A 335 -12.20 -16.60 -6.46
CA LYS A 335 -10.86 -16.13 -6.86
C LYS A 335 -10.44 -14.89 -6.10
N LYS A 336 -11.33 -13.92 -5.91
CA LYS A 336 -11.07 -12.70 -5.13
C LYS A 336 -10.76 -13.01 -3.66
N ILE A 337 -11.56 -13.87 -3.01
CA ILE A 337 -11.29 -14.31 -1.64
C ILE A 337 -9.92 -14.97 -1.56
N LEU A 338 -9.59 -15.88 -2.47
CA LEU A 338 -8.31 -16.58 -2.48
C LEU A 338 -7.12 -15.64 -2.67
N SER A 339 -7.25 -14.63 -3.52
CA SER A 339 -6.19 -13.65 -3.73
C SER A 339 -5.91 -12.79 -2.49
N ALA A 340 -6.95 -12.45 -1.74
CA ALA A 340 -6.83 -11.62 -0.53
C ALA A 340 -6.46 -12.44 0.73
N LEU A 341 -6.85 -13.72 0.80
CA LEU A 341 -6.82 -14.52 2.01
C LEU A 341 -5.44 -14.62 2.69
N PRO A 342 -4.30 -14.83 1.99
CA PRO A 342 -2.99 -14.86 2.65
C PRO A 342 -2.67 -13.56 3.38
N MET A 343 -3.04 -12.42 2.78
CA MET A 343 -2.79 -11.11 3.36
C MET A 343 -3.74 -10.83 4.53
N LEU A 344 -5.00 -11.26 4.45
CA LEU A 344 -5.94 -11.19 5.58
C LEU A 344 -5.47 -12.04 6.77
N ILE A 345 -4.94 -13.24 6.50
CA ILE A 345 -4.33 -14.09 7.54
C ILE A 345 -3.10 -13.38 8.14
N ALA A 346 -2.26 -12.74 7.32
CA ALA A 346 -1.09 -12.01 7.77
C ALA A 346 -1.48 -10.82 8.66
N VAL A 347 -2.42 -9.99 8.25
CA VAL A 347 -2.94 -8.86 9.03
C VAL A 347 -3.56 -9.31 10.36
N TYR A 348 -4.29 -10.42 10.36
CA TYR A 348 -4.91 -10.94 11.57
C TYR A 348 -3.87 -11.33 12.61
N ASN A 349 -2.73 -11.91 12.19
CA ASN A 349 -1.75 -12.53 13.09
C ASN A 349 -0.52 -11.67 13.38
N GLN A 350 -0.13 -10.73 12.51
CA GLN A 350 1.17 -10.06 12.54
C GLN A 350 1.00 -8.54 12.67
N ALA A 351 1.45 -7.97 13.79
CA ALA A 351 1.32 -6.54 14.08
C ALA A 351 2.12 -5.65 13.12
N ALA A 352 3.26 -6.13 12.61
CA ALA A 352 4.13 -5.35 11.72
C ALA A 352 3.63 -5.25 10.27
N ILE A 353 2.58 -5.97 9.89
CA ILE A 353 2.06 -5.99 8.52
C ILE A 353 1.01 -4.90 8.31
N THR A 354 1.14 -4.18 7.21
CA THR A 354 0.13 -3.27 6.67
C THR A 354 -0.33 -3.78 5.32
N VAL A 355 -1.63 -3.97 5.16
CA VAL A 355 -2.24 -4.44 3.91
C VAL A 355 -3.26 -3.42 3.43
N ALA A 356 -3.16 -3.02 2.17
CA ALA A 356 -4.11 -2.17 1.48
C ALA A 356 -4.74 -2.96 0.32
N ILE A 357 -6.07 -3.01 0.24
CA ILE A 357 -6.80 -3.74 -0.82
C ILE A 357 -7.82 -2.82 -1.47
N ASP A 358 -7.68 -2.62 -2.79
CA ASP A 358 -8.65 -1.86 -3.58
C ASP A 358 -9.83 -2.74 -4.00
N ASP A 359 -11.04 -2.14 -3.99
CA ASP A 359 -12.29 -2.80 -4.35
C ASP A 359 -12.44 -4.19 -3.70
N LEU A 360 -12.29 -4.23 -2.37
CA LEU A 360 -12.27 -5.49 -1.60
C LEU A 360 -13.57 -6.28 -1.77
N ASP A 361 -14.69 -5.60 -1.90
CA ASP A 361 -16.03 -6.16 -2.02
C ASP A 361 -16.36 -6.71 -3.42
N ALA A 362 -15.53 -6.43 -4.42
CA ALA A 362 -15.80 -6.87 -5.78
C ALA A 362 -16.05 -8.39 -5.85
N ASP A 363 -17.23 -8.77 -6.33
CA ASP A 363 -17.69 -10.16 -6.49
C ASP A 363 -17.77 -11.00 -5.18
N ILE A 364 -17.52 -10.44 -3.99
CA ILE A 364 -17.65 -11.14 -2.71
C ILE A 364 -19.10 -10.99 -2.17
N PHE A 365 -19.67 -12.10 -1.67
CA PHE A 365 -20.97 -12.06 -1.02
C PHE A 365 -20.97 -11.13 0.20
N GLU A 366 -21.85 -10.15 0.21
CA GLU A 366 -21.82 -9.02 1.16
C GLU A 366 -21.85 -9.43 2.63
N TYR A 367 -22.62 -10.46 2.98
CA TYR A 367 -22.70 -10.95 4.36
C TYR A 367 -21.34 -11.54 4.83
N LEU A 368 -20.69 -12.33 3.98
CA LEU A 368 -19.38 -12.92 4.27
C LEU A 368 -18.31 -11.84 4.42
N LEU A 369 -18.34 -10.81 3.56
CA LEU A 369 -17.45 -9.67 3.65
C LEU A 369 -17.60 -8.93 4.98
N GLY A 370 -18.84 -8.64 5.39
CA GLY A 370 -19.14 -7.97 6.65
C GLY A 370 -18.61 -8.75 7.85
N GLU A 371 -18.80 -10.07 7.91
CA GLU A 371 -18.29 -10.92 9.00
C GLU A 371 -16.74 -10.97 9.03
N LEU A 372 -16.10 -11.07 7.86
CA LEU A 372 -14.64 -11.02 7.77
C LEU A 372 -14.07 -9.70 8.28
N LEU A 373 -14.66 -8.57 7.85
CA LEU A 373 -14.20 -7.25 8.26
C LEU A 373 -14.44 -7.00 9.74
N ARG A 374 -15.55 -7.45 10.29
CA ARG A 374 -15.82 -7.42 11.72
C ARG A 374 -14.75 -8.17 12.51
N LEU A 375 -14.42 -9.41 12.11
CA LEU A 375 -13.37 -10.21 12.76
C LEU A 375 -12.00 -9.50 12.72
N ILE A 376 -11.62 -8.92 11.59
CA ILE A 376 -10.35 -8.21 11.45
C ILE A 376 -10.34 -6.93 12.30
N SER A 377 -11.44 -6.17 12.33
CA SER A 377 -11.54 -4.94 13.12
C SER A 377 -11.45 -5.19 14.62
N GLU A 378 -12.01 -6.32 15.11
CA GLU A 378 -12.02 -6.67 16.52
C GLU A 378 -10.73 -7.32 17.01
N ARG A 379 -10.07 -8.12 16.17
CA ARG A 379 -8.98 -9.03 16.59
C ARG A 379 -7.72 -8.95 15.75
N GLY A 380 -7.73 -8.23 14.63
CA GLY A 380 -6.57 -8.07 13.78
C GLY A 380 -5.44 -7.33 14.50
N LYS A 381 -4.21 -7.78 14.31
CA LYS A 381 -3.02 -7.19 14.91
C LYS A 381 -2.32 -6.19 13.98
N GLY A 382 -2.37 -6.44 12.69
CA GLY A 382 -1.78 -5.60 11.65
C GLY A 382 -2.64 -4.38 11.33
N GLN A 383 -2.19 -3.59 10.38
CA GLN A 383 -2.94 -2.45 9.85
C GLN A 383 -3.62 -2.85 8.54
N PHE A 384 -4.92 -2.59 8.43
CA PHE A 384 -5.71 -2.96 7.27
C PHE A 384 -6.40 -1.74 6.66
N ILE A 385 -6.15 -1.49 5.38
CA ILE A 385 -6.73 -0.39 4.60
C ILE A 385 -7.47 -1.01 3.43
N PHE A 386 -8.71 -0.60 3.18
CA PHE A 386 -9.46 -1.10 2.04
C PHE A 386 -10.41 -0.06 1.47
N THR A 387 -10.74 -0.20 0.20
CA THR A 387 -11.86 0.52 -0.42
C THR A 387 -13.01 -0.44 -0.67
N SER A 388 -14.24 0.07 -0.58
CA SER A 388 -15.44 -0.69 -0.83
C SER A 388 -16.59 0.22 -1.24
N ASP A 389 -17.49 -0.31 -2.06
CA ASP A 389 -18.80 0.29 -2.39
C ASP A 389 -19.95 -0.41 -1.67
N ASN A 390 -19.66 -1.49 -0.93
CA ASN A 390 -20.65 -2.32 -0.27
C ASN A 390 -21.14 -1.72 1.05
N LEU A 391 -22.38 -1.31 1.09
CA LEU A 391 -22.99 -0.64 2.24
C LEU A 391 -23.21 -1.56 3.46
N ARG A 392 -23.17 -2.90 3.28
CA ARG A 392 -23.25 -3.85 4.41
C ARG A 392 -22.09 -3.69 5.38
N VAL A 393 -20.93 -3.27 4.90
CA VAL A 393 -19.76 -2.99 5.74
C VAL A 393 -20.05 -1.86 6.73
N LEU A 394 -20.83 -0.86 6.34
CA LEU A 394 -21.22 0.27 7.20
C LEU A 394 -22.09 -0.17 8.40
N GLU A 395 -22.76 -1.33 8.30
CA GLU A 395 -23.55 -1.91 9.39
C GLU A 395 -22.72 -2.79 10.33
N THR A 396 -21.57 -3.29 9.87
CA THR A 396 -20.82 -4.33 10.60
C THR A 396 -19.52 -3.84 11.21
N VAL A 397 -18.94 -2.77 10.65
CA VAL A 397 -17.66 -2.19 11.06
C VAL A 397 -17.90 -0.92 11.87
N ASP A 398 -17.16 -0.73 12.95
CA ASP A 398 -17.24 0.48 13.79
C ASP A 398 -16.93 1.73 12.96
N VAL A 399 -17.74 2.77 13.12
CA VAL A 399 -17.61 4.05 12.39
C VAL A 399 -16.22 4.69 12.49
N ARG A 400 -15.48 4.42 13.56
CA ARG A 400 -14.11 4.90 13.75
C ARG A 400 -13.14 4.43 12.67
N PHE A 401 -13.42 3.29 12.07
CA PHE A 401 -12.61 2.71 11.00
C PHE A 401 -13.05 3.14 9.60
N LEU A 402 -14.09 3.98 9.49
CA LEU A 402 -14.69 4.35 8.23
C LEU A 402 -14.36 5.79 7.87
N ALA A 403 -14.11 6.00 6.59
CA ALA A 403 -13.93 7.32 5.98
C ALA A 403 -14.68 7.34 4.62
N PHE A 404 -14.91 8.54 4.14
CA PHE A 404 -15.73 8.76 2.96
C PHE A 404 -15.02 9.70 2.00
N THR A 405 -15.25 9.52 0.70
CA THR A 405 -14.83 10.47 -0.30
C THR A 405 -15.94 11.49 -0.56
N THR A 406 -15.55 12.71 -0.84
CA THR A 406 -16.46 13.79 -1.25
C THR A 406 -16.40 14.00 -2.77
N THR A 407 -17.36 14.73 -3.33
CA THR A 407 -17.32 15.17 -4.73
C THR A 407 -16.36 16.35 -4.95
N ASN A 408 -15.94 17.02 -3.87
CA ASN A 408 -15.03 18.16 -3.92
C ASN A 408 -13.57 17.70 -4.11
N PRO A 409 -12.90 18.02 -5.22
CA PRO A 409 -11.52 17.62 -5.47
C PRO A 409 -10.50 18.26 -4.51
N ASN A 410 -10.85 19.37 -3.88
CA ASN A 410 -9.97 20.11 -2.95
C ASN A 410 -10.15 19.68 -1.48
N HIS A 411 -11.16 18.87 -1.18
CA HIS A 411 -11.40 18.29 0.15
C HIS A 411 -11.92 16.87 -0.04
N ARG A 412 -11.04 15.99 -0.52
CA ARG A 412 -11.46 14.71 -1.11
C ARG A 412 -11.87 13.65 -0.08
N TYR A 413 -11.31 13.68 1.12
CA TYR A 413 -11.57 12.68 2.15
C TYR A 413 -12.16 13.32 3.39
N THR A 414 -13.17 12.64 3.98
CA THR A 414 -13.85 13.12 5.19
C THR A 414 -14.30 11.96 6.08
N ARG A 415 -14.71 12.27 7.29
CA ARG A 415 -15.40 11.35 8.21
C ARG A 415 -16.78 11.89 8.54
N LEU A 416 -17.74 11.01 8.83
CA LEU A 416 -19.06 11.45 9.23
C LEU A 416 -19.00 12.24 10.54
N LYS A 417 -19.55 13.47 10.51
CA LYS A 417 -19.63 14.34 11.68
C LYS A 417 -20.62 13.76 12.69
N ASN A 418 -20.31 13.86 13.98
CA ASN A 418 -21.18 13.41 15.08
C ASN A 418 -21.56 11.92 15.09
N ALA A 419 -20.87 11.09 14.31
CA ALA A 419 -21.13 9.66 14.30
C ALA A 419 -20.66 9.02 15.62
N LYS A 420 -21.60 8.36 16.34
CA LYS A 420 -21.34 7.62 17.56
C LYS A 420 -21.37 6.11 17.26
N ARG A 421 -20.70 5.34 18.11
CA ARG A 421 -20.63 3.87 18.02
C ARG A 421 -22.00 3.17 17.99
N SER A 422 -23.03 3.81 18.54
CA SER A 422 -24.39 3.30 18.61
C SER A 422 -25.28 3.68 17.42
N ASN A 423 -24.75 4.47 16.48
CA ASN A 423 -25.53 4.93 15.35
C ASN A 423 -25.51 3.90 14.21
N ASP A 424 -26.62 3.79 13.47
CA ASP A 424 -26.61 3.10 12.18
C ASP A 424 -25.83 3.97 11.16
N VAL A 425 -24.60 3.57 10.88
CA VAL A 425 -23.70 4.32 9.99
C VAL A 425 -24.21 4.35 8.57
N ARG A 426 -24.90 3.29 8.14
CA ARG A 426 -25.53 3.21 6.82
C ARG A 426 -26.62 4.26 6.67
N ASP A 427 -27.52 4.38 7.66
CA ASP A 427 -28.57 5.39 7.65
C ASP A 427 -27.98 6.81 7.71
N MET A 428 -26.96 7.04 8.52
CA MET A 428 -26.26 8.32 8.54
C MET A 428 -25.65 8.66 7.19
N TYR A 429 -24.99 7.70 6.54
CA TYR A 429 -24.40 7.89 5.21
C TYR A 429 -25.49 8.25 4.17
N TYR A 430 -26.65 7.59 4.22
CA TYR A 430 -27.79 7.95 3.36
C TYR A 430 -28.33 9.34 3.67
N GLN A 431 -28.40 9.73 4.93
CA GLN A 431 -28.83 11.07 5.31
C GLN A 431 -27.88 12.13 4.78
N GLU A 432 -26.57 11.92 4.89
CA GLU A 432 -25.57 12.83 4.32
C GLU A 432 -25.64 12.89 2.78
N ILE A 433 -25.89 11.79 2.09
CA ILE A 433 -26.14 11.78 0.64
C ILE A 433 -27.38 12.62 0.28
N MET A 434 -28.43 12.56 1.10
CA MET A 434 -29.70 13.22 0.79
C MET A 434 -29.75 14.67 1.25
N LEU A 435 -29.09 15.02 2.34
CA LEU A 435 -29.19 16.30 3.06
C LEU A 435 -27.86 17.05 3.17
N GLY A 436 -26.75 16.43 2.75
CA GLY A 436 -25.40 16.96 2.94
C GLY A 436 -25.21 18.37 2.37
N ASP A 437 -24.36 19.15 3.05
CA ASP A 437 -24.03 20.52 2.70
C ASP A 437 -23.20 20.55 1.40
N GLU A 438 -23.37 21.56 0.54
CA GLU A 438 -22.67 21.69 -0.76
C GLU A 438 -21.13 21.65 -0.63
N SER A 439 -20.59 22.02 0.53
CA SER A 439 -19.14 22.04 0.78
C SER A 439 -18.51 20.64 0.97
N GLU A 440 -19.29 19.65 1.42
CA GLU A 440 -18.83 18.28 1.72
C GLU A 440 -19.77 17.23 1.09
N GLU A 441 -20.30 17.50 -0.09
CA GLU A 441 -21.24 16.60 -0.77
C GLU A 441 -20.56 15.23 -1.03
N LEU A 442 -21.13 14.16 -0.44
CA LEU A 442 -20.59 12.79 -0.57
C LEU A 442 -21.00 12.14 -1.90
N TYR A 443 -22.07 12.62 -2.53
CA TYR A 443 -22.63 12.03 -3.74
C TYR A 443 -23.24 13.08 -4.65
N LYS A 444 -22.78 13.15 -5.90
CA LYS A 444 -23.38 14.00 -6.91
C LYS A 444 -24.69 13.39 -7.41
N LYS A 445 -25.80 13.99 -7.03
CA LYS A 445 -27.16 13.46 -7.34
C LYS A 445 -27.40 13.36 -8.84
N THR A 446 -27.93 12.23 -9.26
CA THR A 446 -28.35 12.00 -10.63
C THR A 446 -29.83 12.36 -10.81
N LYS A 447 -30.20 12.86 -11.99
CA LYS A 447 -31.58 13.19 -12.32
C LYS A 447 -32.17 12.11 -13.22
N ASN A 448 -33.11 11.33 -12.71
CA ASN A 448 -33.72 10.22 -13.41
C ASN A 448 -34.34 10.62 -14.76
N THR A 449 -34.91 11.82 -14.84
CA THR A 449 -35.49 12.36 -16.09
C THR A 449 -34.40 12.60 -17.16
N GLU A 450 -33.25 13.14 -16.77
CA GLU A 450 -32.12 13.37 -17.68
C GLU A 450 -31.51 12.04 -18.15
N ILE A 451 -31.37 11.07 -17.25
CA ILE A 451 -30.92 9.71 -17.58
C ILE A 451 -31.88 9.06 -18.59
N SER A 452 -33.18 9.10 -18.32
CA SER A 452 -34.20 8.53 -19.22
C SER A 452 -34.17 9.16 -20.61
N LEU A 453 -33.99 10.48 -20.69
CA LEU A 453 -33.86 11.19 -21.96
C LEU A 453 -32.55 10.77 -22.68
N ALA A 454 -31.43 10.68 -21.95
CA ALA A 454 -30.15 10.24 -22.52
C ALA A 454 -30.23 8.84 -23.11
N PHE A 455 -30.87 7.88 -22.42
CA PHE A 455 -31.11 6.53 -22.99
C PHE A 455 -31.94 6.56 -24.28
N ARG A 456 -32.99 7.40 -24.35
CA ARG A 456 -33.78 7.54 -25.57
C ARG A 456 -32.96 8.17 -26.71
N VAL A 457 -32.13 9.15 -26.44
CA VAL A 457 -31.30 9.81 -27.45
C VAL A 457 -30.20 8.86 -27.94
N ALA A 458 -29.53 8.15 -27.04
CA ALA A 458 -28.47 7.21 -27.38
C ALA A 458 -28.99 6.00 -28.19
N GLY A 459 -30.24 5.56 -27.94
CA GLY A 459 -30.89 4.47 -28.71
C GLY A 459 -31.44 4.87 -30.09
N ARG A 460 -31.42 6.16 -30.44
CA ARG A 460 -31.76 6.61 -31.79
C ARG A 460 -30.58 6.42 -32.72
N TYR A 461 -30.52 5.27 -33.40
CA TYR A 461 -29.62 5.13 -34.54
C TYR A 461 -30.01 6.20 -35.58
N LYS A 462 -29.15 7.19 -35.81
CA LYS A 462 -29.22 7.94 -37.02
C LYS A 462 -28.76 6.99 -38.12
N ASP A 463 -29.66 6.67 -39.05
CA ASP A 463 -29.23 6.05 -40.29
C ASP A 463 -28.14 6.94 -40.88
N VAL A 464 -26.90 6.47 -40.84
CA VAL A 464 -25.80 7.04 -41.59
C VAL A 464 -26.06 6.59 -43.00
N SER A 465 -26.91 7.35 -43.73
CA SER A 465 -26.99 7.24 -45.19
C SER A 465 -25.59 7.52 -45.75
N MET A 466 -24.97 6.48 -46.30
CA MET A 466 -23.78 6.55 -47.12
C MET A 466 -23.95 7.53 -48.30
#